data_32ccc9887b5d09c771687f98cf5ff675
#
_entry.id   32ccc9887b5d09c771687f98cf5ff675
#
_cell.length_a   1.000
_cell.length_b   1.000
_cell.length_c   1.000
_cell.angle_alpha   90.00
_cell.angle_beta   90.00
_cell.angle_gamma   90.00
#
_symmetry.space_group_name_H-M   'P 1'
#
loop_
_entity.id
_entity.type
_entity.pdbx_description
1 polymer ?
#
loop_
_entity_poly.entity_id
_entity_poly.type
_entity_poly.pdbx_seq_one_letter_code
_entity_poly.pdbx_strand_id
1 'polypeptide(L)'
;MYVMITRDQCSFCDQAKALLKGANLQYTEYNIQSKSSSWLLYLLKRSSITTVPQIFSPSGSHIGGYTDLKENLEHGQASQKSV
;
A
#
# COMPACT_ATOMS: atom_id res chain seq x y z
N MET A 1 -2.93 2.52 -11.19
CA MET A 1 -2.13 1.45 -10.54
C MET A 1 -1.86 1.84 -9.09
N TYR A 2 -2.12 0.92 -8.18
CA TYR A 2 -1.79 1.14 -6.77
C TYR A 2 -0.29 1.13 -6.58
N VAL A 3 0.18 1.80 -5.51
CA VAL A 3 1.59 1.79 -5.13
C VAL A 3 1.68 1.24 -3.72
N MET A 4 2.59 0.32 -3.49
CA MET A 4 2.79 -0.29 -2.19
C MET A 4 4.26 -0.22 -1.80
N ILE A 5 4.52 0.27 -0.59
CA ILE A 5 5.85 0.30 0.00
C ILE A 5 5.93 -0.85 0.99
N THR A 6 6.95 -1.68 0.85
CA THR A 6 7.10 -2.92 1.62
C THR A 6 8.52 -3.10 2.15
N ARG A 7 8.71 -4.18 2.88
CA ARG A 7 10.04 -4.68 3.24
C ARG A 7 9.99 -6.21 3.23
N ASP A 8 11.17 -6.83 3.34
CA ASP A 8 11.25 -8.29 3.45
C ASP A 8 10.67 -8.76 4.78
N GLN A 9 10.25 -10.01 4.81
CA GLN A 9 9.73 -10.65 6.03
C GLN A 9 8.62 -9.83 6.70
N CYS A 10 7.65 -9.44 5.89
CA CYS A 10 6.54 -8.61 6.34
C CYS A 10 5.25 -9.33 5.96
N SER A 11 4.62 -10.00 6.94
CA SER A 11 3.41 -10.78 6.67
C SER A 11 2.24 -9.89 6.25
N PHE A 12 2.13 -8.70 6.82
CA PHE A 12 1.07 -7.76 6.43
C PHE A 12 1.28 -7.22 5.01
N CYS A 13 2.54 -7.10 4.60
CA CYS A 13 2.83 -6.74 3.21
C CYS A 13 2.34 -7.83 2.26
N ASP A 14 2.59 -9.09 2.61
CA ASP A 14 2.13 -10.21 1.81
C ASP A 14 0.62 -10.29 1.75
N GLN A 15 -0.04 -10.02 2.87
CA GLN A 15 -1.51 -10.01 2.93
C GLN A 15 -2.09 -8.87 2.08
N ALA A 16 -1.45 -7.71 2.11
CA ALA A 16 -1.88 -6.58 1.29
C ALA A 16 -1.75 -6.89 -0.19
N LYS A 17 -0.65 -7.54 -0.58
CA LYS A 17 -0.47 -7.96 -1.97
C LYS A 17 -1.57 -8.94 -2.38
N ALA A 18 -1.90 -9.89 -1.50
CA ALA A 18 -2.95 -10.86 -1.78
C ALA A 18 -4.31 -10.18 -1.94
N LEU A 19 -4.59 -9.15 -1.14
CA LEU A 19 -5.82 -8.38 -1.29
C LEU A 19 -5.93 -7.74 -2.66
N LEU A 20 -4.87 -7.07 -3.10
CA LEU A 20 -4.87 -6.41 -4.40
C LEU A 20 -4.99 -7.41 -5.53
N LYS A 21 -4.25 -8.51 -5.46
CA LYS A 21 -4.33 -9.56 -6.47
C LYS A 21 -5.71 -10.20 -6.51
N GLY A 22 -6.29 -10.47 -5.33
CA GLY A 22 -7.60 -11.06 -5.24
C GLY A 22 -8.70 -10.16 -5.76
N ALA A 23 -8.51 -8.86 -5.67
CA ALA A 23 -9.44 -7.87 -6.22
C ALA A 23 -9.14 -7.53 -7.69
N ASN A 24 -8.14 -8.20 -8.27
CA ASN A 24 -7.75 -8.00 -9.67
C ASN A 24 -7.25 -6.59 -9.94
N LEU A 25 -6.57 -6.00 -8.95
CA LEU A 25 -6.04 -4.65 -9.03
C LEU A 25 -4.53 -4.70 -9.23
N GLN A 26 -4.05 -3.89 -10.15
CA GLN A 26 -2.62 -3.81 -10.45
C GLN A 26 -1.94 -2.89 -9.45
N TYR A 27 -0.70 -3.22 -9.09
CA TYR A 27 0.09 -2.40 -8.19
C TYR A 27 1.57 -2.48 -8.54
N THR A 28 2.30 -1.46 -8.12
CA THR A 28 3.75 -1.42 -8.16
C THR A 28 4.27 -1.50 -6.74
N GLU A 29 5.23 -2.38 -6.50
CA GLU A 29 5.82 -2.57 -5.19
C GLU A 29 7.19 -1.92 -5.14
N TYR A 30 7.46 -1.17 -4.07
CA TYR A 30 8.77 -0.61 -3.76
C TYR A 30 9.22 -1.17 -2.42
N ASN A 31 10.19 -2.07 -2.46
CA ASN A 31 10.74 -2.67 -1.25
C ASN A 31 11.87 -1.77 -0.74
N ILE A 32 11.73 -1.25 0.49
CA ILE A 32 12.69 -0.30 1.05
C ILE A 32 14.06 -0.92 1.34
N GLN A 33 14.16 -2.24 1.29
CA GLN A 33 15.43 -2.93 1.47
C GLN A 33 16.17 -3.15 0.15
N SER A 34 15.53 -2.89 -0.97
CA SER A 34 16.22 -2.90 -2.26
C SER A 34 17.00 -1.61 -2.45
N LYS A 35 18.12 -1.70 -3.16
CA LYS A 35 18.98 -0.52 -3.37
C LYS A 35 18.24 0.60 -4.10
N SER A 36 17.41 0.24 -5.06
CA SER A 36 16.71 1.21 -5.88
C SER A 36 15.59 1.94 -5.13
N SER A 37 15.13 1.39 -4.00
CA SER A 37 14.01 1.97 -3.25
C SER A 37 14.37 2.36 -1.83
N SER A 38 15.63 2.22 -1.43
CA SER A 38 16.03 2.53 -0.05
C SER A 38 15.84 3.99 0.32
N TRP A 39 15.82 4.89 -0.66
CA TRP A 39 15.56 6.30 -0.43
C TRP A 39 14.17 6.56 0.15
N LEU A 40 13.23 5.65 -0.07
CA LEU A 40 11.88 5.79 0.47
C LEU A 40 11.89 5.71 2.00
N LEU A 41 12.82 4.95 2.58
CA LEU A 41 12.92 4.86 4.04
C LEU A 41 13.16 6.24 4.64
N TYR A 42 14.00 7.05 3.99
CA TYR A 42 14.27 8.41 4.44
C TYR A 42 13.00 9.25 4.41
N LEU A 43 12.24 9.16 3.32
CA LEU A 43 10.98 9.92 3.20
C LEU A 43 9.95 9.46 4.23
N LEU A 44 9.85 8.16 4.47
CA LEU A 44 8.92 7.64 5.45
C LEU A 44 9.24 8.16 6.85
N LYS A 45 10.52 8.17 7.21
CA LYS A 45 10.94 8.69 8.50
C LYS A 45 10.63 10.17 8.64
N ARG A 46 10.86 10.94 7.59
CA ARG A 46 10.58 12.38 7.59
C ARG A 46 9.08 12.66 7.70
N SER A 47 8.26 11.75 7.21
CA SER A 47 6.80 11.88 7.26
C SER A 47 6.20 11.24 8.50
N SER A 48 7.03 10.77 9.43
CA SER A 48 6.59 10.08 10.65
C SER A 48 5.81 8.80 10.36
N ILE A 49 6.04 8.19 9.20
CA ILE A 49 5.43 6.91 8.85
C ILE A 49 6.44 5.84 9.23
N THR A 50 6.09 5.01 10.21
CA THR A 50 7.04 4.06 10.78
C THR A 50 6.71 2.60 10.52
N THR A 51 5.64 2.33 9.78
CA THR A 51 5.20 0.96 9.52
C THR A 51 5.09 0.68 8.05
N VAL A 52 5.17 -0.60 7.69
CA VAL A 52 4.88 -1.11 6.36
C VAL A 52 3.89 -2.26 6.51
N PRO A 53 3.05 -2.54 5.51
CA PRO A 53 3.01 -1.89 4.21
C PRO A 53 2.42 -0.48 4.26
N GLN A 54 2.74 0.34 3.26
CA GLN A 54 2.06 1.62 3.04
C GLN A 54 1.54 1.62 1.61
N ILE A 55 0.27 1.86 1.47
CA ILE A 55 -0.40 1.74 0.17
C ILE A 55 -0.98 3.08 -0.26
N PHE A 56 -0.82 3.38 -1.54
CA PHE A 56 -1.36 4.58 -2.16
C PHE A 56 -2.28 4.19 -3.30
N SER A 57 -3.37 4.91 -3.46
CA SER A 57 -4.33 4.68 -4.53
C SER A 57 -3.75 5.09 -5.89
N PRO A 58 -4.40 4.69 -7.00
CA PRO A 58 -3.95 5.13 -8.32
C PRO A 58 -3.93 6.64 -8.49
N SER A 59 -4.73 7.37 -7.73
CA SER A 59 -4.74 8.83 -7.78
C SER A 59 -3.66 9.46 -6.91
N GLY A 60 -2.90 8.66 -6.15
CA GLY A 60 -1.85 9.14 -5.29
C GLY A 60 -2.27 9.40 -3.86
N SER A 61 -3.51 9.12 -3.50
CA SER A 61 -3.99 9.30 -2.13
C SER A 61 -3.41 8.24 -1.21
N HIS A 62 -2.97 8.65 -0.03
CA HIS A 62 -2.42 7.74 0.95
C HIS A 62 -3.55 6.95 1.63
N ILE A 63 -3.55 5.64 1.43
CA ILE A 63 -4.55 4.77 2.04
C ILE A 63 -4.11 4.36 3.44
N GLY A 64 -2.86 3.93 3.60
CA GLY A 64 -2.34 3.47 4.87
C GLY A 64 -1.82 2.05 4.79
N GLY A 65 -1.98 1.28 5.86
CA GLY A 65 -1.49 -0.08 5.95
C GLY A 65 -2.50 -1.12 5.47
N TYR A 66 -2.28 -2.37 5.90
CA TYR A 66 -3.11 -3.49 5.45
C TYR A 66 -4.59 -3.30 5.84
N THR A 67 -4.84 -2.96 7.10
CA THR A 67 -6.22 -2.81 7.59
C THR A 67 -6.92 -1.69 6.84
N ASP A 68 -6.21 -0.58 6.65
CA ASP A 68 -6.75 0.56 5.92
C ASP A 68 -7.06 0.20 4.47
N LEU A 69 -6.19 -0.59 3.84
CA LEU A 69 -6.44 -1.04 2.48
C LEU A 69 -7.68 -1.92 2.42
N LYS A 70 -7.81 -2.86 3.36
CA LYS A 70 -8.95 -3.75 3.40
C LYS A 70 -10.24 -2.97 3.52
N GLU A 71 -10.30 -2.01 4.45
CA GLU A 71 -11.47 -1.17 4.62
C GLU A 71 -11.74 -0.33 3.39
N ASN A 72 -10.69 0.22 2.79
CA ASN A 72 -10.83 1.04 1.58
C ASN A 72 -11.45 0.25 0.44
N LEU A 73 -11.01 -0.99 0.24
CA LEU A 73 -11.55 -1.82 -0.84
C LEU A 73 -13.00 -2.21 -0.57
N GLU A 74 -13.36 -2.46 0.69
CA GLU A 74 -14.73 -2.81 1.06
C GLU A 74 -15.67 -1.61 0.94
N HIS A 75 -15.29 -0.47 1.46
CA HIS A 75 -16.14 0.71 1.55
C HIS A 75 -15.98 1.66 0.37
N GLY A 76 -14.77 1.72 -0.19
CA GLY A 76 -14.52 2.57 -1.35
C GLY A 76 -15.34 2.17 -2.55
N GLN A 77 -15.51 0.86 -2.77
CA GLN A 77 -16.32 0.38 -3.87
C GLN A 77 -17.79 0.76 -3.70
N ALA A 78 -18.27 0.66 -2.47
CA ALA A 78 -19.65 1.07 -2.18
C ALA A 78 -19.82 2.57 -2.38
N SER A 79 -18.84 3.36 -1.96
CA SER A 79 -18.87 4.81 -2.16
C SER A 79 -18.90 5.17 -3.64
N GLN A 80 -18.12 4.47 -4.43
CA GLN A 80 -18.07 4.72 -5.87
C GLN A 80 -19.39 4.42 -6.53
N LYS A 81 -20.08 3.39 -6.06
CA LYS A 81 -21.38 3.05 -6.60
C LYS A 81 -22.45 4.07 -6.26
N SER A 82 -22.29 4.74 -5.14
CA SER A 82 -23.27 5.74 -4.70
C SER A 82 -23.09 7.08 -5.39
N VAL A 83 -21.98 7.24 -6.05
CA VAL A 83 -21.71 8.47 -6.81
C VAL A 83 -22.22 8.36 -8.23
#